data_74c0b09602afd09aa10a1092bf13ee62
#
_entry.id   74c0b09602afd09aa10a1092bf13ee62
#
_cell.length_a   1.000
_cell.length_b   1.000
_cell.length_c   1.000
_cell.angle_alpha   90.00
_cell.angle_beta   90.00
_cell.angle_gamma   90.00
#
_symmetry.space_group_name_H-M   'P 1'
#
loop_
_entity.id
_entity.type
_entity.pdbx_description
1 polymer ?
#
loop_
_entity_poly.entity_id
_entity_poly.type
_entity_poly.pdbx_seq_one_letter_code
_entity_poly.pdbx_strand_id
1 'polypeptide(L)'
;MLKKLLFICIGAILLPSLASAVEVYQNGDVSLNVGFWGQAWYQHVNDYDRDGDGDWDDDLNDFMVRRTYLSVSGTLTPQISFFVHYAGDRIGQEGLDNAGMGLGTGMALRDGWVNYKLLGDDFMIQVGRMYVPFTRNYGTTSTKALLTTELDWGQGGLRSGILYPQKVGRDDSVTFWGNVLEDKLQYRLMVGEGVESSTVNPDDKLRLAGRLSLNLFDTETAWFNAGTYLGKKKILALGGGFDYQPDLVMGGNKEDYQAITADVHLDLPLASCAVTAELAYLWIDNIVNSVTWSGLTSGTDGDIFTAKAGVLLKDRIQPFAHYEIIMPDNSGLDDTVVYGLGGNYYLKGPANKLTLEWTRVDDDTHKVDIVTFQVAFGL
;
A
#
# COMPACT_ATOMS: atom_id res chain seq x y z
N MET A 1 7.56 34.42 30.18
CA MET A 1 6.95 33.24 29.57
C MET A 1 7.08 33.20 28.03
N LEU A 2 7.41 34.28 27.37
CA LEU A 2 7.49 34.36 25.88
C LEU A 2 8.85 33.89 25.30
N LYS A 3 9.89 33.71 26.12
CA LYS A 3 11.22 33.28 25.67
C LYS A 3 11.45 31.75 25.60
N LYS A 4 10.51 30.95 26.10
CA LYS A 4 10.59 29.48 26.03
C LYS A 4 9.89 28.87 24.80
N LEU A 5 9.09 29.65 24.07
CA LEU A 5 8.42 29.19 22.82
C LEU A 5 9.33 29.29 21.58
N LEU A 6 10.43 30.01 21.65
CA LEU A 6 11.31 30.24 20.48
C LEU A 6 12.40 29.17 20.30
N PHE A 7 12.59 28.26 21.26
CA PHE A 7 13.62 27.21 21.19
C PHE A 7 13.11 25.86 20.67
N ILE A 8 11.81 25.68 20.43
CA ILE A 8 11.21 24.43 19.95
C ILE A 8 11.30 24.30 18.41
N CYS A 9 11.60 25.37 17.68
CA CYS A 9 11.61 25.37 16.21
C CYS A 9 12.94 25.05 15.54
N ILE A 10 14.04 24.80 16.27
CA ILE A 10 15.38 24.65 15.67
C ILE A 10 15.93 23.21 15.74
N GLY A 11 15.28 22.29 16.47
CA GLY A 11 15.77 20.91 16.65
C GLY A 11 15.25 19.86 15.65
N ALA A 12 14.38 20.19 14.70
CA ALA A 12 13.70 19.25 13.82
C ALA A 12 14.31 19.14 12.42
N ILE A 13 15.60 19.37 12.26
CA ILE A 13 16.28 19.18 10.98
C ILE A 13 17.32 18.09 11.18
N LEU A 14 16.96 16.84 10.83
CA LEU A 14 17.85 15.75 10.37
C LEU A 14 17.34 14.36 10.78
N LEU A 15 16.22 13.94 10.22
CA LEU A 15 15.99 12.52 9.88
C LEU A 15 14.99 12.48 8.71
N PRO A 16 15.26 11.76 7.62
CA PRO A 16 14.26 11.58 6.55
C PRO A 16 13.23 10.54 7.00
N SER A 17 12.24 10.96 7.80
CA SER A 17 11.10 10.12 8.10
C SER A 17 10.15 10.13 6.90
N LEU A 18 9.60 8.97 6.55
CA LEU A 18 8.64 8.75 5.47
C LEU A 18 7.29 9.49 5.65
N ALA A 19 7.06 10.10 6.78
CA ALA A 19 6.10 11.16 7.09
C ALA A 19 6.54 11.74 8.42
N SER A 20 6.77 13.02 8.48
CA SER A 20 7.17 13.67 9.74
C SER A 20 5.95 13.82 10.63
N ALA A 21 5.65 12.80 11.44
CA ALA A 21 4.79 13.01 12.59
C ALA A 21 5.43 14.05 13.50
N VAL A 22 4.62 14.93 14.07
CA VAL A 22 5.08 15.93 15.03
C VAL A 22 5.18 15.27 16.40
N GLU A 23 6.36 15.29 17.01
CA GLU A 23 6.51 14.89 18.40
C GLU A 23 5.80 15.91 19.30
N VAL A 24 4.76 15.43 20.00
CA VAL A 24 3.94 16.27 20.90
C VAL A 24 4.28 16.06 22.36
N TYR A 25 4.96 14.96 22.67
CA TYR A 25 5.41 14.67 24.02
C TYR A 25 6.65 13.79 24.02
N GLN A 26 7.62 14.13 24.88
CA GLN A 26 8.82 13.34 25.17
C GLN A 26 9.17 13.48 26.66
N ASN A 27 9.29 12.35 27.36
CA ASN A 27 9.77 12.30 28.74
C ASN A 27 10.49 10.97 28.99
N GLY A 28 11.81 11.01 29.05
CA GLY A 28 12.64 9.81 29.10
C GLY A 28 12.39 8.92 27.88
N ASP A 29 12.02 7.67 28.10
CA ASP A 29 11.74 6.70 27.05
C ASP A 29 10.32 6.81 26.47
N VAL A 30 9.44 7.59 27.11
CA VAL A 30 8.05 7.77 26.66
C VAL A 30 7.98 8.86 25.61
N SER A 31 7.45 8.54 24.43
CA SER A 31 7.22 9.51 23.37
C SER A 31 5.80 9.39 22.78
N LEU A 32 5.29 10.50 22.27
CA LEU A 32 4.03 10.57 21.54
C LEU A 32 4.19 11.45 20.31
N ASN A 33 3.83 10.90 19.17
CA ASN A 33 3.88 11.58 17.88
C ASN A 33 2.50 11.60 17.25
N VAL A 34 2.13 12.71 16.62
CA VAL A 34 0.88 12.85 15.86
C VAL A 34 1.22 13.16 14.41
N GLY A 35 0.64 12.41 13.50
CA GLY A 35 0.83 12.58 12.07
C GLY A 35 -0.47 12.83 11.34
N PHE A 36 -0.35 13.63 10.28
CA PHE A 36 -1.40 13.86 9.30
C PHE A 36 -0.84 13.66 7.89
N TRP A 37 -1.62 13.04 7.02
CA TRP A 37 -1.31 13.01 5.59
C TRP A 37 -2.60 12.99 4.78
N GLY A 38 -2.62 13.78 3.70
CA GLY A 38 -3.74 13.89 2.79
C GLY A 38 -3.31 13.68 1.34
N GLN A 39 -4.20 13.10 0.56
CA GLN A 39 -4.03 12.84 -0.86
C GLN A 39 -5.33 13.21 -1.57
N ALA A 40 -5.31 14.24 -2.39
CA ALA A 40 -6.44 14.66 -3.22
C ALA A 40 -6.15 14.37 -4.68
N TRP A 41 -7.17 13.88 -5.39
CA TRP A 41 -7.11 13.58 -6.81
C TRP A 41 -8.14 14.36 -7.61
N TYR A 42 -7.77 14.68 -8.83
CA TYR A 42 -8.66 14.84 -9.97
C TYR A 42 -8.37 13.70 -10.94
N GLN A 43 -9.41 13.02 -11.39
CA GLN A 43 -9.32 11.99 -12.43
C GLN A 43 -10.23 12.33 -13.58
N HIS A 44 -9.69 12.15 -14.80
CA HIS A 44 -10.46 12.11 -16.02
C HIS A 44 -10.36 10.69 -16.57
N VAL A 45 -11.51 10.08 -16.82
CA VAL A 45 -11.63 8.71 -17.33
C VAL A 45 -12.34 8.79 -18.66
N ASN A 46 -11.76 8.25 -19.72
CA ASN A 46 -12.34 8.15 -21.04
C ASN A 46 -12.73 6.71 -21.34
N ASP A 47 -13.70 6.55 -22.22
CA ASP A 47 -14.14 5.27 -22.73
C ASP A 47 -14.60 4.33 -21.58
N TYR A 48 -15.51 4.83 -20.76
CA TYR A 48 -16.03 4.19 -19.56
C TYR A 48 -17.55 4.02 -19.65
N ASP A 49 -18.07 2.86 -19.30
CA ASP A 49 -19.51 2.61 -19.19
C ASP A 49 -20.01 3.17 -17.84
N ARG A 50 -20.40 4.45 -17.85
CA ARG A 50 -20.80 5.18 -16.64
C ARG A 50 -22.26 4.94 -16.27
N ASP A 51 -23.13 4.86 -17.26
CA ASP A 51 -24.57 4.71 -17.03
C ASP A 51 -25.03 3.24 -17.02
N GLY A 52 -24.14 2.29 -17.35
CA GLY A 52 -24.37 0.86 -17.25
C GLY A 52 -25.21 0.31 -18.41
N ASP A 53 -25.22 0.99 -19.55
CA ASP A 53 -25.97 0.55 -20.75
C ASP A 53 -25.18 -0.46 -21.59
N GLY A 54 -23.90 -0.68 -21.29
CA GLY A 54 -23.01 -1.60 -21.96
C GLY A 54 -22.18 -0.96 -23.09
N ASP A 55 -22.40 0.31 -23.40
CA ASP A 55 -21.61 1.08 -24.32
C ASP A 55 -20.48 1.82 -23.54
N TRP A 56 -19.25 1.69 -24.01
CA TRP A 56 -18.07 2.26 -23.35
C TRP A 56 -17.67 3.56 -24.04
N ASP A 57 -18.55 4.56 -24.03
CA ASP A 57 -18.36 5.83 -24.71
C ASP A 57 -18.53 7.07 -23.81
N ASP A 58 -18.67 6.85 -22.51
CA ASP A 58 -18.80 7.90 -21.51
C ASP A 58 -17.44 8.43 -21.03
N ASP A 59 -17.46 9.70 -20.62
CA ASP A 59 -16.37 10.35 -19.91
C ASP A 59 -16.75 10.63 -18.45
N LEU A 60 -15.80 10.47 -17.56
CA LEU A 60 -15.96 10.82 -16.16
C LEU A 60 -14.92 11.86 -15.73
N ASN A 61 -15.37 12.93 -15.08
CA ASN A 61 -14.53 13.89 -14.38
C ASN A 61 -14.83 13.82 -12.89
N ASP A 62 -13.84 13.44 -12.10
CA ASP A 62 -14.03 13.14 -10.69
C ASP A 62 -12.98 13.81 -9.80
N PHE A 63 -13.45 14.50 -8.74
CA PHE A 63 -12.61 15.06 -7.69
C PHE A 63 -12.83 14.27 -6.41
N MET A 64 -11.77 13.77 -5.82
CA MET A 64 -11.88 12.99 -4.59
C MET A 64 -10.75 13.28 -3.61
N VAL A 65 -11.05 13.08 -2.32
CA VAL A 65 -10.03 12.86 -1.31
C VAL A 65 -9.67 11.38 -1.31
N ARG A 66 -8.59 11.03 -2.02
CA ARG A 66 -8.21 9.64 -2.19
C ARG A 66 -7.85 8.98 -0.87
N ARG A 67 -7.11 9.72 0.00
CA ARG A 67 -6.79 9.30 1.36
C ARG A 67 -6.67 10.48 2.30
N THR A 68 -7.14 10.28 3.53
CA THR A 68 -6.87 11.16 4.66
C THR A 68 -6.45 10.32 5.84
N TYR A 69 -5.23 10.53 6.34
CA TYR A 69 -4.63 9.74 7.41
C TYR A 69 -4.40 10.60 8.64
N LEU A 70 -4.92 10.13 9.77
CA LEU A 70 -4.58 10.63 11.10
C LEU A 70 -3.90 9.51 11.87
N SER A 71 -2.72 9.74 12.40
CA SER A 71 -1.97 8.72 13.14
C SER A 71 -1.44 9.24 14.46
N VAL A 72 -1.41 8.34 15.41
CA VAL A 72 -0.75 8.52 16.71
C VAL A 72 0.20 7.36 16.90
N SER A 73 1.46 7.66 17.21
CA SER A 73 2.48 6.65 17.46
C SER A 73 3.36 7.06 18.63
N GLY A 74 4.04 6.11 19.23
CA GLY A 74 4.96 6.43 20.30
C GLY A 74 5.64 5.21 20.91
N THR A 75 6.45 5.49 21.91
CA THR A 75 7.09 4.49 22.78
C THR A 75 6.57 4.64 24.20
N LEU A 76 6.33 3.53 24.88
CA LEU A 76 5.99 3.49 26.29
C LEU A 76 7.22 3.11 27.14
N THR A 77 8.06 2.27 26.57
CA THR A 77 9.37 1.87 27.10
C THR A 77 10.30 1.63 25.91
N PRO A 78 11.62 1.45 26.09
CA PRO A 78 12.52 1.08 24.99
C PRO A 78 12.12 -0.17 24.24
N GLN A 79 11.32 -1.07 24.86
CA GLN A 79 10.86 -2.31 24.27
C GLN A 79 9.44 -2.23 23.68
N ILE A 80 8.62 -1.28 24.14
CA ILE A 80 7.19 -1.21 23.76
C ILE A 80 6.91 0.03 22.95
N SER A 81 6.47 -0.15 21.72
CA SER A 81 5.95 0.90 20.85
C SER A 81 4.52 0.60 20.40
N PHE A 82 3.81 1.62 19.96
CA PHE A 82 2.44 1.50 19.45
C PHE A 82 2.21 2.41 18.26
N PHE A 83 1.20 2.05 17.48
CA PHE A 83 0.73 2.86 16.35
C PHE A 83 -0.79 2.72 16.24
N VAL A 84 -1.48 3.85 16.09
CA VAL A 84 -2.91 3.93 15.81
C VAL A 84 -3.12 4.81 14.60
N HIS A 85 -3.88 4.32 13.61
CA HIS A 85 -4.06 4.99 12.34
C HIS A 85 -5.54 4.96 11.93
N TYR A 86 -6.13 6.13 11.81
CA TYR A 86 -7.43 6.33 11.22
C TYR A 86 -7.28 6.84 9.78
N ALA A 87 -8.07 6.27 8.88
CA ALA A 87 -8.08 6.66 7.48
C ALA A 87 -9.50 6.83 6.94
N GLY A 88 -9.67 7.85 6.11
CA GLY A 88 -10.76 7.98 5.16
C GLY A 88 -10.22 7.79 3.75
N ASP A 89 -10.81 6.88 2.98
CA ASP A 89 -10.37 6.55 1.63
C ASP A 89 -11.50 6.78 0.64
N ARG A 90 -11.15 7.29 -0.55
CA ARG A 90 -12.05 7.44 -1.70
C ARG A 90 -13.30 8.29 -1.42
N ILE A 91 -13.16 9.31 -0.57
CA ILE A 91 -14.24 10.24 -0.25
C ILE A 91 -14.50 11.14 -1.46
N GLY A 92 -15.73 11.15 -1.95
CA GLY A 92 -16.15 11.88 -3.15
C GLY A 92 -15.93 11.09 -4.46
N GLN A 93 -15.36 9.87 -4.42
CA GLN A 93 -15.21 9.06 -5.62
C GLN A 93 -16.58 8.61 -6.14
N GLU A 94 -16.89 8.95 -7.39
CA GLU A 94 -18.12 8.50 -8.04
C GLU A 94 -18.19 6.97 -8.09
N GLY A 95 -19.35 6.42 -7.76
CA GLY A 95 -19.60 4.97 -7.67
C GLY A 95 -19.24 4.34 -6.32
N LEU A 96 -18.58 5.08 -5.41
CA LEU A 96 -18.21 4.58 -4.06
C LEU A 96 -18.87 5.33 -2.92
N ASP A 97 -19.40 6.54 -3.16
CA ASP A 97 -20.15 7.27 -2.17
C ASP A 97 -21.57 6.74 -2.04
N ASN A 98 -22.09 6.69 -0.81
CA ASN A 98 -23.53 6.50 -0.61
C ASN A 98 -24.28 7.67 -1.26
N ALA A 99 -25.26 7.33 -2.09
CA ALA A 99 -26.07 8.31 -2.80
C ALA A 99 -26.56 9.43 -1.86
N GLY A 100 -26.17 10.66 -2.13
CA GLY A 100 -26.60 11.86 -1.45
C GLY A 100 -25.80 12.28 -0.22
N MET A 101 -24.77 11.58 0.20
CA MET A 101 -23.96 11.97 1.36
C MET A 101 -22.61 12.58 1.00
N GLY A 102 -21.98 12.20 -0.11
CA GLY A 102 -20.66 12.71 -0.55
C GLY A 102 -19.53 12.51 0.46
N LEU A 103 -19.75 11.63 1.46
CA LEU A 103 -18.84 11.43 2.58
C LEU A 103 -18.09 10.09 2.51
N GLY A 104 -18.38 9.26 1.52
CA GLY A 104 -17.85 7.90 1.42
C GLY A 104 -18.16 7.09 2.68
N THR A 105 -17.25 6.22 3.06
CA THR A 105 -17.40 5.37 4.25
C THR A 105 -16.98 6.06 5.55
N GLY A 106 -16.62 7.35 5.51
CA GLY A 106 -16.10 8.10 6.66
C GLY A 106 -14.67 7.67 7.04
N MET A 107 -14.27 7.96 8.28
CA MET A 107 -12.97 7.57 8.83
C MET A 107 -13.11 6.31 9.67
N ALA A 108 -12.26 5.32 9.44
CA ALA A 108 -12.22 4.07 10.18
C ALA A 108 -10.82 3.76 10.72
N LEU A 109 -10.76 2.97 11.78
CA LEU A 109 -9.49 2.42 12.28
C LEU A 109 -8.90 1.49 11.21
N ARG A 110 -7.74 1.84 10.69
CA ARG A 110 -7.00 1.04 9.70
C ARG A 110 -5.93 0.19 10.36
N ASP A 111 -5.10 0.81 11.19
CA ASP A 111 -4.07 0.13 11.93
C ASP A 111 -4.22 0.48 13.42
N GLY A 112 -4.02 -0.51 14.29
CA GLY A 112 -4.04 -0.33 15.74
C GLY A 112 -3.29 -1.47 16.39
N TRP A 113 -1.99 -1.27 16.65
CA TRP A 113 -1.14 -2.33 17.16
C TRP A 113 -0.14 -1.85 18.22
N VAL A 114 0.29 -2.80 19.01
CA VAL A 114 1.40 -2.68 19.96
C VAL A 114 2.51 -3.62 19.52
N ASN A 115 3.75 -3.14 19.49
CA ASN A 115 4.93 -3.91 19.18
C ASN A 115 5.82 -4.05 20.41
N TYR A 116 6.25 -5.26 20.70
CA TYR A 116 7.16 -5.58 21.79
C TYR A 116 8.46 -6.18 21.25
N LYS A 117 9.59 -5.55 21.57
CA LYS A 117 10.93 -6.03 21.25
C LYS A 117 11.40 -7.03 22.29
N LEU A 118 11.33 -8.32 21.98
CA LEU A 118 11.72 -9.38 22.92
C LEU A 118 13.22 -9.60 22.93
N LEU A 119 13.87 -9.60 21.76
CA LEU A 119 15.32 -9.70 21.57
C LEU A 119 15.82 -8.54 20.72
N GLY A 120 15.57 -7.29 21.17
CA GLY A 120 15.88 -6.11 20.39
C GLY A 120 15.10 -6.09 19.08
N ASP A 121 15.75 -5.72 17.97
CA ASP A 121 15.17 -5.70 16.63
C ASP A 121 15.24 -7.06 15.92
N ASP A 122 15.95 -8.04 16.50
CA ASP A 122 16.10 -9.38 15.95
C ASP A 122 14.81 -10.21 16.09
N PHE A 123 14.05 -9.98 17.17
CA PHE A 123 12.78 -10.67 17.39
C PHE A 123 11.78 -9.77 18.12
N MET A 124 10.71 -9.46 17.43
CA MET A 124 9.61 -8.62 17.90
C MET A 124 8.27 -9.33 17.76
N ILE A 125 7.33 -8.98 18.62
CA ILE A 125 5.95 -9.45 18.57
C ILE A 125 5.04 -8.23 18.42
N GLN A 126 4.25 -8.20 17.37
CA GLN A 126 3.27 -7.14 17.09
C GLN A 126 1.87 -7.72 17.17
N VAL A 127 0.98 -7.08 17.94
CA VAL A 127 -0.38 -7.56 18.20
C VAL A 127 -1.38 -6.46 17.90
N GLY A 128 -2.46 -6.81 17.21
CA GLY A 128 -3.56 -5.90 16.86
C GLY A 128 -3.88 -5.92 15.38
N ARG A 129 -4.50 -4.84 14.89
CA ARG A 129 -4.83 -4.68 13.47
C ARG A 129 -3.65 -4.08 12.71
N MET A 130 -3.18 -4.79 11.69
CA MET A 130 -2.03 -4.39 10.89
C MET A 130 -2.12 -4.92 9.46
N TYR A 131 -1.30 -4.41 8.56
CA TYR A 131 -1.18 -4.98 7.22
C TYR A 131 -0.79 -6.45 7.27
N VAL A 132 -1.43 -7.25 6.39
CA VAL A 132 -1.00 -8.61 6.07
C VAL A 132 0.39 -8.53 5.43
N PRO A 133 1.42 -9.13 6.02
CA PRO A 133 2.80 -9.03 5.53
C PRO A 133 3.03 -9.97 4.35
N PHE A 134 2.41 -9.69 3.21
CA PHE A 134 2.43 -10.54 2.04
C PHE A 134 3.22 -9.91 0.89
N THR A 135 2.63 -8.98 0.14
CA THR A 135 3.31 -8.35 -1.00
C THR A 135 4.21 -7.19 -0.56
N ARG A 136 5.20 -6.82 -1.40
CA ARG A 136 5.95 -5.59 -1.19
C ARG A 136 5.05 -4.37 -1.37
N ASN A 137 4.34 -4.29 -2.47
CA ASN A 137 3.56 -3.11 -2.85
C ASN A 137 2.46 -2.79 -1.84
N TYR A 138 1.60 -3.75 -1.51
CA TYR A 138 0.45 -3.52 -0.64
C TYR A 138 0.69 -3.86 0.83
N GLY A 139 1.48 -4.90 1.13
CA GLY A 139 1.68 -5.40 2.49
C GLY A 139 2.77 -4.68 3.29
N THR A 140 3.78 -4.11 2.62
CA THR A 140 4.94 -3.56 3.32
C THR A 140 5.37 -2.17 2.87
N THR A 141 4.87 -1.63 1.77
CA THR A 141 5.23 -0.28 1.31
C THR A 141 4.22 0.77 1.79
N SER A 142 4.74 1.88 2.28
CA SER A 142 3.91 3.02 2.67
C SER A 142 3.28 3.69 1.46
N THR A 143 1.96 3.80 1.44
CA THR A 143 1.22 4.54 0.40
C THR A 143 1.60 6.02 0.30
N LYS A 144 2.23 6.58 1.35
CA LYS A 144 2.76 7.95 1.36
C LYS A 144 4.00 8.11 0.46
N ALA A 145 4.66 7.01 0.08
CA ALA A 145 5.95 7.03 -0.62
C ALA A 145 5.97 6.16 -1.88
N LEU A 146 4.84 5.96 -2.53
CA LEU A 146 4.76 5.23 -3.79
C LEU A 146 5.48 6.00 -4.92
N LEU A 147 6.02 5.27 -5.89
CA LEU A 147 6.57 5.82 -7.13
C LEU A 147 5.44 6.34 -8.04
N THR A 148 4.39 5.55 -8.20
CA THR A 148 3.15 5.81 -8.94
C THR A 148 2.15 6.62 -8.12
N THR A 149 1.02 7.06 -8.69
CA THR A 149 -0.06 7.69 -7.93
C THR A 149 -0.68 6.73 -6.93
N GLU A 150 -0.74 5.43 -7.29
CA GLU A 150 -1.45 4.41 -6.53
C GLU A 150 -0.66 3.11 -6.47
N LEU A 151 -1.16 2.18 -5.68
CA LEU A 151 -0.80 0.76 -5.67
C LEU A 151 -1.04 0.15 -7.05
N ASP A 152 -0.46 -1.01 -7.30
CA ASP A 152 -0.72 -1.79 -8.50
C ASP A 152 -2.22 -2.10 -8.63
N TRP A 153 -2.73 -2.19 -9.85
CA TRP A 153 -4.14 -2.38 -10.14
C TRP A 153 -4.71 -3.61 -9.44
N GLY A 154 -4.07 -4.75 -9.58
CA GLY A 154 -4.45 -5.99 -8.92
C GLY A 154 -4.33 -5.98 -7.40
N GLN A 155 -3.84 -4.89 -6.79
CA GLN A 155 -3.71 -4.73 -5.35
C GLN A 155 -4.54 -3.55 -4.79
N GLY A 156 -5.48 -3.02 -5.56
CA GLY A 156 -6.38 -1.95 -5.13
C GLY A 156 -5.99 -0.57 -5.62
N GLY A 157 -5.22 -0.50 -6.70
CA GLY A 157 -4.83 0.74 -7.34
C GLY A 157 -5.95 1.45 -8.08
N LEU A 158 -5.73 2.73 -8.39
CA LEU A 158 -6.63 3.63 -9.13
C LEU A 158 -8.11 3.46 -8.71
N ARG A 159 -8.92 2.93 -9.61
CA ARG A 159 -10.35 2.68 -9.37
C ARG A 159 -10.68 1.22 -9.08
N SER A 160 -9.71 0.31 -9.14
CA SER A 160 -9.93 -1.11 -8.85
C SER A 160 -10.38 -1.33 -7.41
N GLY A 161 -10.94 -2.49 -7.13
CA GLY A 161 -11.21 -2.96 -5.79
C GLY A 161 -9.91 -3.22 -5.01
N ILE A 162 -10.03 -3.63 -3.77
CA ILE A 162 -8.91 -3.97 -2.89
C ILE A 162 -8.81 -5.48 -2.81
N LEU A 163 -7.62 -6.06 -3.00
CA LEU A 163 -7.36 -7.50 -2.95
C LEU A 163 -7.95 -8.18 -1.69
N TYR A 164 -7.91 -7.46 -0.54
CA TYR A 164 -8.56 -7.87 0.69
C TYR A 164 -9.61 -6.82 1.09
N PRO A 165 -10.84 -6.88 0.58
CA PRO A 165 -11.87 -5.85 0.83
C PRO A 165 -12.28 -5.77 2.30
N GLN A 166 -12.29 -6.89 3.00
CA GLN A 166 -12.47 -6.91 4.45
C GLN A 166 -11.25 -6.29 5.12
N LYS A 167 -11.43 -5.38 6.07
CA LYS A 167 -10.34 -4.71 6.81
C LYS A 167 -9.31 -3.98 5.91
N VAL A 168 -9.56 -3.83 4.61
CA VAL A 168 -8.74 -3.05 3.64
C VAL A 168 -7.26 -3.48 3.68
N GLY A 169 -7.00 -4.78 3.46
CA GLY A 169 -5.64 -5.35 3.44
C GLY A 169 -4.96 -5.48 4.79
N ARG A 170 -5.71 -5.31 5.86
CA ARG A 170 -5.25 -5.58 7.23
C ARG A 170 -5.89 -6.84 7.74
N ASP A 171 -5.35 -7.30 8.86
CA ASP A 171 -5.96 -8.35 9.66
C ASP A 171 -5.78 -8.07 11.15
N ASP A 172 -6.68 -8.60 11.97
CA ASP A 172 -6.55 -8.63 13.42
C ASP A 172 -5.71 -9.86 13.76
N SER A 173 -4.50 -9.66 14.28
CA SER A 173 -3.46 -10.68 14.19
C SER A 173 -2.36 -10.53 15.24
N VAL A 174 -1.56 -11.58 15.33
CA VAL A 174 -0.23 -11.56 15.96
C VAL A 174 0.81 -11.79 14.87
N THR A 175 1.80 -10.92 14.80
CA THR A 175 2.91 -11.04 13.86
C THR A 175 4.23 -11.14 14.63
N PHE A 176 4.99 -12.19 14.35
CA PHE A 176 6.37 -12.37 14.77
C PHE A 176 7.27 -11.85 13.67
N TRP A 177 8.15 -10.90 13.99
CA TRP A 177 9.00 -10.28 12.98
C TRP A 177 10.33 -9.80 13.55
N GLY A 178 11.26 -9.52 12.67
CA GLY A 178 12.55 -8.98 13.09
C GLY A 178 13.50 -8.76 11.92
N ASN A 179 14.65 -8.16 12.25
CA ASN A 179 15.75 -7.88 11.34
C ASN A 179 16.97 -8.63 11.85
N VAL A 180 17.45 -9.59 11.09
CA VAL A 180 18.59 -10.46 11.45
C VAL A 180 19.69 -10.38 10.40
N LEU A 181 20.83 -11.02 10.65
CA LEU A 181 22.00 -11.00 9.77
C LEU A 181 22.48 -9.56 9.49
N GLU A 182 22.74 -8.80 10.55
CA GLU A 182 23.13 -7.39 10.47
C GLU A 182 22.08 -6.54 9.69
N ASP A 183 20.80 -6.76 10.02
CA ASP A 183 19.64 -6.13 9.37
C ASP A 183 19.45 -6.45 7.87
N LYS A 184 20.23 -7.38 7.32
CA LYS A 184 20.10 -7.74 5.89
C LYS A 184 18.89 -8.58 5.59
N LEU A 185 18.42 -9.39 6.55
CA LEU A 185 17.23 -10.23 6.39
C LEU A 185 16.13 -9.77 7.33
N GLN A 186 15.03 -9.29 6.78
CA GLN A 186 13.80 -9.07 7.53
C GLN A 186 12.84 -10.25 7.31
N TYR A 187 12.26 -10.75 8.38
CA TYR A 187 11.21 -11.77 8.34
C TYR A 187 9.95 -11.30 9.06
N ARG A 188 8.80 -11.75 8.59
CA ARG A 188 7.49 -11.52 9.20
C ARG A 188 6.67 -12.79 9.07
N LEU A 189 6.03 -13.24 10.15
CA LEU A 189 5.12 -14.38 10.18
C LEU A 189 3.89 -14.01 10.99
N MET A 190 2.74 -13.98 10.34
CA MET A 190 1.46 -13.56 10.89
C MET A 190 0.53 -14.76 11.09
N VAL A 191 -0.18 -14.76 12.22
CA VAL A 191 -1.39 -15.56 12.45
C VAL A 191 -2.52 -14.58 12.70
N GLY A 192 -3.56 -14.62 11.88
CA GLY A 192 -4.68 -13.66 11.90
C GLY A 192 -6.03 -14.33 11.74
N GLU A 193 -7.09 -13.54 11.82
CA GLU A 193 -8.47 -14.03 11.69
C GLU A 193 -8.85 -14.37 10.25
N GLY A 194 -8.33 -13.58 9.28
CA GLY A 194 -8.65 -13.76 7.87
C GLY A 194 -10.13 -13.46 7.55
N VAL A 195 -10.76 -14.35 6.83
CA VAL A 195 -12.20 -14.29 6.50
C VAL A 195 -13.01 -14.71 7.72
N GLU A 196 -13.87 -13.81 8.23
CA GLU A 196 -14.68 -14.00 9.45
C GLU A 196 -16.15 -14.38 9.15
N SER A 197 -16.50 -14.58 7.88
CA SER A 197 -17.87 -14.93 7.48
C SER A 197 -18.23 -16.36 7.94
N SER A 198 -19.23 -16.53 8.78
CA SER A 198 -19.71 -17.85 9.21
C SER A 198 -20.22 -18.75 8.09
N THR A 199 -20.48 -18.22 6.90
CA THR A 199 -20.86 -18.98 5.72
C THR A 199 -19.66 -19.37 4.86
N VAL A 200 -18.59 -18.58 4.87
CA VAL A 200 -17.37 -18.82 4.09
C VAL A 200 -16.30 -19.50 4.95
N ASN A 201 -16.21 -19.17 6.21
CA ASN A 201 -15.30 -19.79 7.19
C ASN A 201 -16.09 -20.37 8.40
N PRO A 202 -16.92 -21.41 8.19
CA PRO A 202 -17.78 -21.93 9.24
C PRO A 202 -17.02 -22.61 10.39
N ASP A 203 -15.80 -23.03 10.16
CA ASP A 203 -14.95 -23.69 11.17
C ASP A 203 -14.02 -22.70 11.86
N ASP A 204 -14.13 -21.40 11.60
CA ASP A 204 -13.32 -20.32 12.18
C ASP A 204 -11.81 -20.58 12.06
N LYS A 205 -11.39 -20.97 10.85
CA LYS A 205 -9.98 -21.24 10.54
C LYS A 205 -9.17 -19.97 10.48
N LEU A 206 -8.00 -20.01 11.10
CA LEU A 206 -7.06 -18.89 11.10
C LEU A 206 -6.29 -18.78 9.78
N ARG A 207 -5.93 -17.56 9.45
CA ARG A 207 -5.07 -17.20 8.34
C ARG A 207 -3.61 -17.21 8.75
N LEU A 208 -2.75 -17.69 7.86
CA LEU A 208 -1.31 -17.64 7.99
C LEU A 208 -0.73 -16.82 6.84
N ALA A 209 0.06 -15.80 7.15
CA ALA A 209 0.76 -15.04 6.13
C ALA A 209 2.21 -14.77 6.55
N GLY A 210 3.09 -14.62 5.59
CA GLY A 210 4.47 -14.33 5.91
C GLY A 210 5.26 -13.78 4.74
N ARG A 211 6.38 -13.12 5.08
CA ARG A 211 7.28 -12.52 4.12
C ARG A 211 8.72 -12.56 4.59
N LEU A 212 9.62 -12.84 3.66
CA LEU A 212 11.06 -12.64 3.79
C LEU A 212 11.52 -11.52 2.86
N SER A 213 12.46 -10.68 3.30
CA SER A 213 13.06 -9.64 2.49
C SER A 213 14.56 -9.58 2.75
N LEU A 214 15.36 -9.83 1.73
CA LEU A 214 16.83 -9.79 1.77
C LEU A 214 17.35 -8.50 1.16
N ASN A 215 18.03 -7.69 1.95
CA ASN A 215 18.66 -6.43 1.55
C ASN A 215 20.15 -6.65 1.20
N LEU A 216 20.51 -6.50 -0.07
CA LEU A 216 21.89 -6.73 -0.53
C LEU A 216 22.80 -5.51 -0.33
N PHE A 217 22.21 -4.28 -0.31
CA PHE A 217 22.93 -3.03 -0.05
C PHE A 217 22.50 -2.41 1.28
N ASP A 218 21.95 -1.18 1.29
CA ASP A 218 21.42 -0.60 2.51
C ASP A 218 20.16 -1.34 2.96
N THR A 219 19.87 -1.30 4.25
CA THR A 219 18.81 -2.10 4.87
C THR A 219 17.46 -1.38 4.96
N GLU A 220 16.39 -2.14 4.84
CA GLU A 220 15.02 -1.73 5.08
C GLU A 220 14.51 -2.42 6.36
N THR A 221 14.63 -1.75 7.50
CA THR A 221 14.34 -2.35 8.82
C THR A 221 12.98 -1.94 9.39
N ALA A 222 12.30 -0.97 8.76
CA ALA A 222 11.03 -0.46 9.25
C ALA A 222 9.87 -1.41 8.96
N TRP A 223 8.76 -1.26 9.68
CA TRP A 223 7.50 -1.93 9.38
C TRP A 223 6.93 -1.49 8.01
N PHE A 224 7.09 -0.21 7.65
CA PHE A 224 6.74 0.31 6.33
C PHE A 224 7.98 0.76 5.57
N ASN A 225 8.17 0.21 4.38
CA ASN A 225 9.22 0.58 3.45
C ASN A 225 8.76 1.74 2.55
N ALA A 226 9.66 2.27 1.75
CA ALA A 226 9.35 3.26 0.72
C ALA A 226 9.34 2.63 -0.67
N GLY A 227 8.46 3.12 -1.55
CA GLY A 227 8.52 2.83 -2.98
C GLY A 227 9.62 3.64 -3.69
N THR A 228 10.13 4.71 -3.07
CA THR A 228 11.33 5.44 -3.49
C THR A 228 11.98 6.10 -2.30
N TYR A 229 13.31 6.07 -2.23
CA TYR A 229 14.13 6.73 -1.21
C TYR A 229 14.73 8.05 -1.69
N LEU A 230 14.39 8.47 -2.92
CA LEU A 230 14.89 9.70 -3.54
C LEU A 230 16.42 9.78 -3.56
N GLY A 231 17.08 8.67 -3.86
CA GLY A 231 18.55 8.58 -3.90
C GLY A 231 19.26 8.68 -2.54
N LYS A 232 18.52 8.66 -1.42
CA LYS A 232 19.12 8.75 -0.07
C LYS A 232 19.61 7.42 0.48
N LYS A 233 19.18 6.33 -0.11
CA LYS A 233 19.61 4.95 0.19
C LYS A 233 19.98 4.25 -1.10
N LYS A 234 20.90 3.29 -0.99
CA LYS A 234 21.25 2.37 -2.07
C LYS A 234 20.58 1.04 -1.75
N ILE A 235 19.41 0.80 -2.32
CA ILE A 235 18.62 -0.39 -2.06
C ILE A 235 18.71 -1.38 -3.24
N LEU A 236 18.89 -2.66 -2.91
CA LEU A 236 18.55 -3.81 -3.72
C LEU A 236 17.98 -4.85 -2.78
N ALA A 237 16.66 -4.99 -2.79
CA ALA A 237 15.92 -5.92 -1.95
C ALA A 237 15.28 -7.01 -2.80
N LEU A 238 15.42 -8.26 -2.34
CA LEU A 238 14.75 -9.44 -2.89
C LEU A 238 13.71 -9.89 -1.88
N GLY A 239 12.47 -10.05 -2.30
CA GLY A 239 11.36 -10.39 -1.41
C GLY A 239 10.59 -11.61 -1.89
N GLY A 240 9.98 -12.30 -0.94
CA GLY A 240 9.02 -13.36 -1.20
C GLY A 240 8.05 -13.50 -0.04
N GLY A 241 6.81 -13.86 -0.33
CA GLY A 241 5.77 -13.99 0.67
C GLY A 241 4.76 -15.06 0.32
N PHE A 242 4.00 -15.47 1.31
CA PHE A 242 2.86 -16.37 1.18
C PHE A 242 1.68 -15.86 2.00
N ASP A 243 0.48 -16.30 1.62
CA ASP A 243 -0.76 -16.03 2.30
C ASP A 243 -1.69 -17.24 2.13
N TYR A 244 -2.26 -17.74 3.24
CA TYR A 244 -2.95 -19.01 3.28
C TYR A 244 -4.08 -19.00 4.31
N GLN A 245 -5.25 -19.48 3.93
CA GLN A 245 -6.35 -19.77 4.85
C GLN A 245 -7.07 -21.05 4.42
N PRO A 246 -7.08 -22.10 5.26
CA PRO A 246 -7.64 -23.40 4.89
C PRO A 246 -9.17 -23.45 5.01
N ASP A 247 -9.76 -24.45 4.35
CA ASP A 247 -11.15 -24.89 4.50
C ASP A 247 -12.21 -23.78 4.29
N LEU A 248 -11.98 -22.80 3.43
CA LEU A 248 -12.99 -21.80 3.07
C LEU A 248 -14.06 -22.40 2.17
N VAL A 249 -15.33 -22.06 2.40
CA VAL A 249 -16.45 -22.58 1.62
C VAL A 249 -16.69 -21.68 0.40
N MET A 250 -16.40 -22.21 -0.79
CA MET A 250 -16.58 -21.56 -2.07
C MET A 250 -17.35 -22.48 -3.01
N GLY A 251 -18.43 -21.97 -3.63
CA GLY A 251 -19.29 -22.81 -4.50
C GLY A 251 -19.89 -24.04 -3.83
N GLY A 252 -19.95 -24.08 -2.48
CA GLY A 252 -20.43 -25.22 -1.69
C GLY A 252 -19.39 -26.27 -1.33
N ASN A 253 -18.14 -26.10 -1.77
CA ASN A 253 -17.00 -26.95 -1.42
C ASN A 253 -16.08 -26.24 -0.43
N LYS A 254 -15.29 -27.02 0.33
CA LYS A 254 -14.20 -26.51 1.14
C LYS A 254 -12.95 -26.48 0.26
N GLU A 255 -12.36 -25.29 0.14
CA GLU A 255 -11.16 -25.04 -0.62
C GLU A 255 -10.17 -24.25 0.23
N ASP A 256 -8.90 -24.40 -0.06
CA ASP A 256 -7.83 -23.65 0.61
C ASP A 256 -7.51 -22.39 -0.21
N TYR A 257 -7.73 -21.21 0.37
CA TYR A 257 -7.16 -19.97 -0.20
C TYR A 257 -5.65 -19.99 -0.04
N GLN A 258 -4.92 -19.72 -1.10
CA GLN A 258 -3.47 -19.62 -1.08
C GLN A 258 -2.97 -18.61 -2.10
N ALA A 259 -1.91 -17.90 -1.72
CA ALA A 259 -1.24 -16.98 -2.62
C ALA A 259 0.26 -16.95 -2.32
N ILE A 260 1.06 -16.72 -3.34
CA ILE A 260 2.51 -16.53 -3.24
C ILE A 260 2.94 -15.30 -4.02
N THR A 261 4.02 -14.68 -3.57
CA THR A 261 4.62 -13.53 -4.26
C THR A 261 6.14 -13.59 -4.24
N ALA A 262 6.75 -13.05 -5.27
CA ALA A 262 8.18 -12.77 -5.32
C ALA A 262 8.41 -11.39 -5.92
N ASP A 263 9.39 -10.66 -5.41
CA ASP A 263 9.68 -9.31 -5.88
C ASP A 263 11.16 -8.92 -5.79
N VAL A 264 11.52 -7.96 -6.62
CA VAL A 264 12.82 -7.28 -6.60
C VAL A 264 12.57 -5.78 -6.58
N HIS A 265 13.17 -5.08 -5.62
CA HIS A 265 13.14 -3.63 -5.55
C HIS A 265 14.54 -3.03 -5.60
N LEU A 266 14.68 -2.01 -6.42
CA LEU A 266 15.91 -1.27 -6.63
C LEU A 266 15.65 0.22 -6.37
N ASP A 267 16.52 0.88 -5.58
CA ASP A 267 16.62 2.35 -5.52
C ASP A 267 18.12 2.71 -5.45
N LEU A 268 18.68 3.16 -6.55
CA LEU A 268 20.11 3.39 -6.72
C LEU A 268 20.42 4.86 -6.96
N PRO A 269 21.16 5.54 -6.04
CA PRO A 269 21.77 6.82 -6.34
C PRO A 269 22.90 6.65 -7.36
N LEU A 270 22.86 7.46 -8.39
CA LEU A 270 23.90 7.64 -9.41
C LEU A 270 24.48 9.05 -9.32
N ALA A 271 25.56 9.35 -10.06
CA ALA A 271 26.28 10.63 -9.94
C ALA A 271 25.39 11.87 -10.19
N SER A 272 24.37 11.77 -11.04
CA SER A 272 23.51 12.91 -11.44
C SER A 272 21.99 12.63 -11.32
N CYS A 273 21.61 11.43 -10.91
CA CYS A 273 20.21 11.02 -10.81
C CYS A 273 20.08 9.86 -9.80
N ALA A 274 18.86 9.41 -9.54
CA ALA A 274 18.64 8.12 -8.88
C ALA A 274 17.64 7.30 -9.70
N VAL A 275 17.82 5.99 -9.74
CA VAL A 275 16.94 5.05 -10.44
C VAL A 275 16.18 4.24 -9.43
N THR A 276 14.87 4.26 -9.51
CA THR A 276 13.97 3.40 -8.74
C THR A 276 13.33 2.38 -9.69
N ALA A 277 13.30 1.10 -9.34
CA ALA A 277 12.60 0.07 -10.11
C ALA A 277 12.04 -1.02 -9.21
N GLU A 278 10.94 -1.62 -9.62
CA GLU A 278 10.33 -2.77 -8.94
C GLU A 278 9.77 -3.74 -9.97
N LEU A 279 10.02 -5.02 -9.73
CA LEU A 279 9.40 -6.13 -10.46
C LEU A 279 8.74 -7.03 -9.42
N ALA A 280 7.52 -7.47 -9.67
CA ALA A 280 6.84 -8.39 -8.78
C ALA A 280 6.01 -9.41 -9.57
N TYR A 281 5.88 -10.58 -8.98
CA TYR A 281 4.99 -11.66 -9.38
C TYR A 281 4.10 -12.02 -8.21
N LEU A 282 2.84 -12.25 -8.49
CA LEU A 282 1.82 -12.67 -7.54
C LEU A 282 0.99 -13.77 -8.22
N TRP A 283 0.82 -14.90 -7.55
CA TRP A 283 -0.11 -15.96 -7.89
C TRP A 283 -1.15 -16.12 -6.79
N ILE A 284 -2.40 -16.31 -7.16
CA ILE A 284 -3.54 -16.45 -6.25
C ILE A 284 -4.37 -17.65 -6.70
N ASP A 285 -4.81 -18.45 -5.73
CA ASP A 285 -5.73 -19.56 -5.94
C ASP A 285 -6.82 -19.53 -4.86
N ASN A 286 -8.06 -19.75 -5.29
CA ASN A 286 -9.23 -19.76 -4.43
C ASN A 286 -9.47 -18.45 -3.68
N ILE A 287 -9.42 -17.31 -4.37
CA ILE A 287 -9.83 -16.02 -3.79
C ILE A 287 -11.33 -16.03 -3.52
N VAL A 288 -11.74 -15.60 -2.32
CA VAL A 288 -13.16 -15.65 -1.90
C VAL A 288 -14.07 -14.86 -2.82
N ASN A 289 -13.62 -13.71 -3.30
CA ASN A 289 -14.34 -12.85 -4.22
C ASN A 289 -13.37 -12.24 -5.23
N SER A 290 -13.62 -12.47 -6.51
CA SER A 290 -12.94 -11.71 -7.56
C SER A 290 -13.26 -10.22 -7.42
N VAL A 291 -12.28 -9.39 -7.73
CA VAL A 291 -12.38 -7.94 -7.64
C VAL A 291 -12.37 -7.36 -9.05
N THR A 292 -13.41 -6.59 -9.36
CA THR A 292 -13.56 -5.92 -10.65
C THR A 292 -13.90 -4.46 -10.48
N TRP A 293 -13.65 -3.67 -11.50
CA TRP A 293 -14.17 -2.33 -11.66
C TRP A 293 -14.78 -2.18 -13.04
N SER A 294 -16.08 -1.88 -13.09
CA SER A 294 -16.82 -1.76 -14.36
C SER A 294 -16.60 -2.95 -15.30
N GLY A 295 -16.52 -4.17 -14.79
CA GLY A 295 -16.24 -5.36 -15.58
C GLY A 295 -14.74 -5.70 -15.77
N LEU A 296 -13.85 -4.73 -15.69
CA LEU A 296 -12.40 -4.95 -15.80
C LEU A 296 -11.88 -5.71 -14.57
N THR A 297 -11.20 -6.83 -14.78
CA THR A 297 -10.68 -7.68 -13.72
C THR A 297 -9.48 -7.03 -13.04
N SER A 298 -9.45 -7.06 -11.70
CA SER A 298 -8.30 -6.57 -10.93
C SER A 298 -7.76 -7.60 -9.94
N GLY A 299 -8.59 -8.33 -9.23
CA GLY A 299 -8.14 -9.38 -8.31
C GLY A 299 -8.93 -10.66 -8.57
N THR A 300 -8.26 -11.73 -8.95
CA THR A 300 -8.84 -13.03 -9.31
C THR A 300 -7.83 -14.14 -9.06
N ASP A 301 -8.29 -15.38 -9.14
CA ASP A 301 -7.37 -16.53 -9.23
C ASP A 301 -6.57 -16.43 -10.52
N GLY A 302 -5.29 -16.71 -10.45
CA GLY A 302 -4.37 -16.63 -11.57
C GLY A 302 -3.07 -15.91 -11.24
N ASP A 303 -2.40 -15.46 -12.29
CA ASP A 303 -1.07 -14.88 -12.26
C ASP A 303 -1.11 -13.37 -12.47
N ILE A 304 -0.29 -12.61 -11.73
CA ILE A 304 -0.13 -11.17 -11.89
C ILE A 304 1.37 -10.85 -11.95
N PHE A 305 1.78 -10.13 -13.00
CA PHE A 305 3.13 -9.57 -13.12
C PHE A 305 3.07 -8.06 -13.11
N THR A 306 3.95 -7.42 -12.33
CA THR A 306 4.06 -5.97 -12.29
C THR A 306 5.51 -5.52 -12.51
N ALA A 307 5.68 -4.41 -13.20
CA ALA A 307 6.95 -3.73 -13.42
C ALA A 307 6.76 -2.24 -13.34
N LYS A 308 7.61 -1.54 -12.61
CA LYS A 308 7.62 -0.08 -12.59
C LYS A 308 9.04 0.46 -12.44
N ALA A 309 9.30 1.59 -13.06
CA ALA A 309 10.59 2.25 -12.98
C ALA A 309 10.45 3.77 -13.08
N GLY A 310 11.36 4.49 -12.41
CA GLY A 310 11.45 5.93 -12.47
C GLY A 310 12.88 6.44 -12.32
N VAL A 311 13.14 7.64 -12.85
CA VAL A 311 14.45 8.28 -12.78
C VAL A 311 14.31 9.64 -12.11
N LEU A 312 14.86 9.75 -10.89
CA LEU A 312 14.88 11.02 -10.15
C LEU A 312 15.94 11.97 -10.72
N LEU A 313 15.52 13.13 -11.17
CA LEU A 313 16.34 14.19 -11.73
C LEU A 313 16.35 15.40 -10.79
N LYS A 314 17.53 15.99 -10.57
CA LYS A 314 17.70 17.22 -9.75
C LYS A 314 17.00 17.11 -8.38
N ASP A 315 16.96 15.93 -7.80
CA ASP A 315 16.37 15.60 -6.47
C ASP A 315 14.86 15.95 -6.33
N ARG A 316 14.17 16.27 -7.43
CA ARG A 316 12.78 16.76 -7.37
C ARG A 316 11.85 16.24 -8.45
N ILE A 317 12.32 15.91 -9.63
CA ILE A 317 11.49 15.50 -10.76
C ILE A 317 11.77 14.04 -11.03
N GLN A 318 10.75 13.21 -11.04
CA GLN A 318 10.89 11.78 -11.28
C GLN A 318 9.85 11.31 -12.30
N PRO A 319 10.17 11.37 -13.61
CA PRO A 319 9.39 10.62 -14.60
C PRO A 319 9.43 9.13 -14.26
N PHE A 320 8.31 8.45 -14.51
CA PHE A 320 8.18 7.02 -14.27
C PHE A 320 7.25 6.36 -15.30
N ALA A 321 7.36 5.04 -15.39
CA ALA A 321 6.46 4.19 -16.15
C ALA A 321 6.12 2.95 -15.32
N HIS A 322 4.95 2.36 -15.59
CA HIS A 322 4.55 1.08 -15.02
C HIS A 322 3.83 0.21 -16.04
N TYR A 323 3.87 -1.09 -15.78
CA TYR A 323 3.19 -2.11 -16.55
C TYR A 323 2.74 -3.22 -15.60
N GLU A 324 1.55 -3.75 -15.81
CA GLU A 324 0.99 -4.87 -15.08
C GLU A 324 0.17 -5.73 -16.05
N ILE A 325 0.20 -7.04 -15.85
CA ILE A 325 -0.70 -7.99 -16.52
C ILE A 325 -1.30 -8.91 -15.49
N ILE A 326 -2.61 -9.06 -15.55
CA ILE A 326 -3.42 -9.97 -14.74
C ILE A 326 -3.95 -11.03 -15.69
N MET A 327 -3.62 -12.28 -15.42
CA MET A 327 -3.98 -13.45 -16.23
C MET A 327 -4.89 -14.37 -15.39
N PRO A 328 -6.22 -14.25 -15.53
CA PRO A 328 -7.15 -15.06 -14.78
C PRO A 328 -7.07 -16.55 -15.16
N ASP A 329 -7.18 -17.45 -14.18
CA ASP A 329 -7.32 -18.89 -14.43
C ASP A 329 -8.71 -19.23 -15.02
N ASN A 330 -9.70 -18.36 -14.83
CA ASN A 330 -11.02 -18.51 -15.38
C ASN A 330 -11.03 -18.18 -16.88
N SER A 331 -11.19 -19.20 -17.71
CA SER A 331 -11.25 -19.06 -19.19
C SER A 331 -12.41 -18.21 -19.73
N GLY A 332 -13.32 -17.76 -18.88
CA GLY A 332 -14.40 -16.83 -19.23
C GLY A 332 -14.03 -15.36 -18.97
N LEU A 333 -12.83 -15.08 -18.50
CA LEU A 333 -12.29 -13.74 -18.28
C LEU A 333 -11.09 -13.53 -19.19
N ASP A 334 -10.98 -12.35 -19.77
CA ASP A 334 -9.81 -11.95 -20.56
C ASP A 334 -8.68 -11.45 -19.66
N ASP A 335 -7.44 -11.50 -20.16
CA ASP A 335 -6.29 -10.91 -19.51
C ASP A 335 -6.50 -9.40 -19.39
N THR A 336 -6.14 -8.83 -18.23
CA THR A 336 -6.18 -7.38 -18.04
C THR A 336 -4.76 -6.81 -18.04
N VAL A 337 -4.47 -5.94 -18.97
CA VAL A 337 -3.19 -5.24 -19.07
C VAL A 337 -3.34 -3.81 -18.59
N VAL A 338 -2.47 -3.38 -17.68
CA VAL A 338 -2.43 -2.02 -17.17
C VAL A 338 -1.05 -1.42 -17.42
N TYR A 339 -1.00 -0.27 -18.05
CA TYR A 339 0.26 0.43 -18.27
C TYR A 339 0.09 1.94 -18.23
N GLY A 340 1.13 2.63 -17.81
CA GLY A 340 1.06 4.07 -17.67
C GLY A 340 2.40 4.76 -17.62
N LEU A 341 2.32 6.07 -17.80
CA LEU A 341 3.42 7.02 -17.74
C LEU A 341 3.05 8.17 -16.82
N GLY A 342 3.99 8.62 -16.02
CA GLY A 342 3.73 9.73 -15.12
C GLY A 342 4.99 10.48 -14.73
N GLY A 343 4.79 11.48 -13.89
CA GLY A 343 5.88 12.25 -13.30
C GLY A 343 5.52 12.80 -11.93
N ASN A 344 6.45 12.64 -11.01
CA ASN A 344 6.40 13.25 -9.67
C ASN A 344 7.20 14.55 -9.64
N TYR A 345 6.68 15.54 -8.93
CA TYR A 345 7.41 16.71 -8.47
C TYR A 345 7.41 16.73 -6.94
N TYR A 346 8.56 16.45 -6.33
CA TYR A 346 8.70 16.38 -4.88
C TYR A 346 8.91 17.76 -4.26
N LEU A 347 8.01 18.12 -3.35
CA LEU A 347 8.06 19.36 -2.57
C LEU A 347 8.94 19.19 -1.33
N LYS A 348 8.72 18.08 -0.58
CA LYS A 348 9.48 17.75 0.63
C LYS A 348 9.39 16.24 0.91
N GLY A 349 10.43 15.48 0.51
CA GLY A 349 10.44 14.02 0.67
C GLY A 349 9.37 13.32 -0.19
N PRO A 350 9.25 12.00 -0.13
CA PRO A 350 8.36 11.25 -1.01
C PRO A 350 6.88 11.42 -0.68
N ALA A 351 6.53 11.82 0.55
CA ALA A 351 5.15 11.98 1.01
C ALA A 351 4.51 13.31 0.63
N ASN A 352 5.31 14.30 0.19
CA ASN A 352 4.82 15.63 -0.20
C ASN A 352 5.17 15.87 -1.66
N LYS A 353 4.22 15.62 -2.55
CA LYS A 353 4.46 15.66 -3.99
C LYS A 353 3.23 16.05 -4.79
N LEU A 354 3.47 16.53 -5.99
CA LEU A 354 2.51 16.61 -7.08
C LEU A 354 2.80 15.47 -8.04
N THR A 355 1.77 14.82 -8.57
CA THR A 355 1.92 13.75 -9.57
C THR A 355 0.93 13.96 -10.70
N LEU A 356 1.37 13.78 -11.92
CA LEU A 356 0.51 13.63 -13.08
C LEU A 356 0.81 12.26 -13.69
N GLU A 357 -0.23 11.46 -13.93
CA GLU A 357 -0.11 10.10 -14.45
C GLU A 357 -1.24 9.83 -15.43
N TRP A 358 -0.91 9.26 -16.57
CA TRP A 358 -1.84 8.63 -17.48
C TRP A 358 -1.68 7.12 -17.37
N THR A 359 -2.79 6.42 -17.27
CA THR A 359 -2.85 4.94 -17.18
C THR A 359 -3.92 4.43 -18.14
N ARG A 360 -3.61 3.39 -18.89
CA ARG A 360 -4.58 2.60 -19.65
C ARG A 360 -4.80 1.24 -18.99
N VAL A 361 -6.06 0.86 -18.89
CA VAL A 361 -6.51 -0.48 -18.49
C VAL A 361 -7.18 -1.09 -19.73
N ASP A 362 -6.73 -2.26 -20.14
CA ASP A 362 -7.10 -2.93 -21.39
C ASP A 362 -7.35 -4.43 -21.12
N ASP A 363 -8.53 -4.94 -21.44
CA ASP A 363 -8.89 -6.36 -21.34
C ASP A 363 -9.17 -7.00 -22.72
N ASP A 364 -8.55 -6.46 -23.79
CA ASP A 364 -8.79 -6.79 -25.19
C ASP A 364 -10.16 -6.35 -25.73
N THR A 365 -11.21 -6.37 -24.92
CA THR A 365 -12.57 -5.94 -25.29
C THR A 365 -12.78 -4.46 -25.05
N HIS A 366 -12.29 -3.95 -23.90
CA HIS A 366 -12.47 -2.57 -23.46
C HIS A 366 -11.14 -1.91 -23.14
N LYS A 367 -11.02 -0.63 -23.43
CA LYS A 367 -9.78 0.18 -23.26
C LYS A 367 -10.14 1.47 -22.55
N VAL A 368 -9.81 1.58 -21.29
CA VAL A 368 -10.12 2.74 -20.46
C VAL A 368 -8.86 3.56 -20.22
N ASP A 369 -8.89 4.84 -20.56
CA ASP A 369 -7.82 5.79 -20.26
C ASP A 369 -8.14 6.60 -19.01
N ILE A 370 -7.20 6.66 -18.07
CA ILE A 370 -7.33 7.39 -16.82
C ILE A 370 -6.19 8.39 -16.69
N VAL A 371 -6.52 9.67 -16.63
CA VAL A 371 -5.55 10.73 -16.32
C VAL A 371 -5.78 11.16 -14.88
N THR A 372 -4.75 11.00 -14.03
CA THR A 372 -4.82 11.39 -12.61
C THR A 372 -3.87 12.54 -12.32
N PHE A 373 -4.39 13.63 -11.77
CA PHE A 373 -3.60 14.66 -11.12
C PHE A 373 -3.73 14.52 -9.61
N GLN A 374 -2.59 14.41 -8.92
CA GLN A 374 -2.50 14.20 -7.48
C GLN A 374 -1.81 15.35 -6.79
N VAL A 375 -2.36 15.74 -5.64
CA VAL A 375 -1.69 16.55 -4.61
C VAL A 375 -1.60 15.70 -3.35
N ALA A 376 -0.38 15.40 -2.90
CA ALA A 376 -0.12 14.67 -1.65
C ALA A 376 0.68 15.55 -0.70
N PHE A 377 0.27 15.61 0.56
CA PHE A 377 0.90 16.45 1.57
C PHE A 377 0.68 15.89 2.98
N GLY A 378 1.64 16.14 3.87
CA GLY A 378 1.51 15.73 5.25
C GLY A 378 2.65 16.19 6.14
N LEU A 379 2.42 15.98 7.44
CA LEU A 379 3.34 16.26 8.53
C LEU A 379 4.00 14.98 9.01
#